data_c64f3fd86071054620d1b7d5230eed1f
#
_entry.id   c64f3fd86071054620d1b7d5230eed1f
#
_cell.length_a   1.000
_cell.length_b   1.000
_cell.length_c   1.000
_cell.angle_alpha   90.00
_cell.angle_beta   90.00
_cell.angle_gamma   90.00
#
_symmetry.space_group_name_H-M   'P 1'
#
loop_
_entity.id
_entity.type
_entity.pdbx_description
1 polymer ?
#
loop_
_entity_poly.entity_id
_entity_poly.type
_entity_poly.pdbx_seq_one_letter_code
_entity_poly.pdbx_strand_id
1 'polypeptide(L)'
;KLHAVRARRKALMRMVAVSFICLLVLLPNVSAGAAQAMSSLPVVGEFFRVITIRDYHYMDDRFRAEVNIPEIESDSEAAKSINGKISAIAEEWVEEFESASEDEWGRSEIKVDYEILSTAPEYFTLKLMTYQGSGSGFQQDHYYTIRIFDEKEMTLSDIFPEGADYITPISENIKQQMRQKIKNDPEKTYWVDI
;
A
#
# COMPACT_ATOMS: atom_id res chain seq x y z
N LYS A 1 -38.89 -37.78 13.82
CA LYS A 1 -38.41 -37.16 12.56
C LYS A 1 -37.65 -35.81 12.81
N LEU A 2 -38.08 -34.97 13.76
CA LEU A 2 -37.46 -33.67 14.09
C LEU A 2 -36.02 -33.77 14.63
N HIS A 3 -35.71 -34.81 15.42
CA HIS A 3 -34.35 -35.02 15.95
C HIS A 3 -33.30 -35.36 14.84
N ALA A 4 -33.72 -36.14 13.84
CA ALA A 4 -32.84 -36.50 12.72
C ALA A 4 -32.48 -35.29 11.81
N VAL A 5 -33.45 -34.37 11.62
CA VAL A 5 -33.23 -33.13 10.84
C VAL A 5 -32.29 -32.18 11.58
N ARG A 6 -32.45 -32.03 12.91
CA ARG A 6 -31.52 -31.21 13.75
C ARG A 6 -30.11 -31.79 13.79
N ALA A 7 -29.97 -33.11 13.86
CA ALA A 7 -28.65 -33.78 13.81
C ALA A 7 -27.94 -33.57 12.47
N ARG A 8 -28.67 -33.69 11.35
CA ARG A 8 -28.13 -33.44 10.00
C ARG A 8 -27.70 -31.99 9.79
N ARG A 9 -28.50 -31.01 10.28
CA ARG A 9 -28.12 -29.58 10.23
C ARG A 9 -26.85 -29.31 11.03
N LYS A 10 -26.72 -29.86 12.25
CA LYS A 10 -25.51 -29.73 13.06
C LYS A 10 -24.30 -30.38 12.42
N ALA A 11 -24.47 -31.55 11.80
CA ALA A 11 -23.39 -32.22 11.06
C ALA A 11 -22.96 -31.41 9.82
N LEU A 12 -23.92 -30.84 9.07
CA LEU A 12 -23.64 -29.98 7.92
C LEU A 12 -22.89 -28.71 8.34
N MET A 13 -23.35 -28.02 9.41
CA MET A 13 -22.64 -26.83 9.92
C MET A 13 -21.22 -27.14 10.41
N ARG A 14 -21.02 -28.31 11.03
CA ARG A 14 -19.67 -28.75 11.44
C ARG A 14 -18.77 -29.03 10.22
N MET A 15 -19.30 -29.68 9.18
CA MET A 15 -18.53 -29.90 7.93
C MET A 15 -18.20 -28.58 7.23
N VAL A 16 -19.11 -27.62 7.16
CA VAL A 16 -18.85 -26.29 6.59
C VAL A 16 -17.80 -25.54 7.42
N ALA A 17 -17.89 -25.58 8.75
CA ALA A 17 -16.88 -24.95 9.62
C ALA A 17 -15.50 -25.61 9.46
N VAL A 18 -15.41 -26.93 9.40
CA VAL A 18 -14.15 -27.66 9.18
C VAL A 18 -13.58 -27.36 7.79
N SER A 19 -14.41 -27.34 6.75
CA SER A 19 -13.98 -26.96 5.39
C SER A 19 -13.47 -25.53 5.33
N PHE A 20 -14.13 -24.60 6.03
CA PHE A 20 -13.70 -23.20 6.12
C PHE A 20 -12.35 -23.06 6.86
N ILE A 21 -12.16 -23.79 7.97
CA ILE A 21 -10.90 -23.82 8.70
C ILE A 21 -9.80 -24.45 7.84
N CYS A 22 -10.08 -25.54 7.14
CA CYS A 22 -9.12 -26.16 6.20
C CYS A 22 -8.73 -25.18 5.08
N LEU A 23 -9.68 -24.41 4.54
CA LEU A 23 -9.43 -23.40 3.53
C LEU A 23 -8.53 -22.27 4.09
N LEU A 24 -8.81 -21.79 5.31
CA LEU A 24 -7.98 -20.78 5.98
C LEU A 24 -6.55 -21.26 6.27
N VAL A 25 -6.36 -22.56 6.51
CA VAL A 25 -5.03 -23.14 6.76
C VAL A 25 -4.29 -23.48 5.46
N LEU A 26 -5.01 -23.92 4.43
CA LEU A 26 -4.41 -24.36 3.17
C LEU A 26 -4.07 -23.20 2.23
N LEU A 27 -4.89 -22.14 2.17
CA LEU A 27 -4.66 -20.98 1.28
C LEU A 27 -3.31 -20.30 1.53
N PRO A 28 -2.90 -20.00 2.78
CA PRO A 28 -1.58 -19.40 3.05
C PRO A 28 -0.41 -20.33 2.70
N ASN A 29 -0.65 -21.65 2.75
CA ASN A 29 0.40 -22.64 2.46
C ASN A 29 0.55 -22.96 0.96
N VAL A 30 -0.39 -22.55 0.13
CA VAL A 30 -0.38 -22.85 -1.31
C VAL A 30 0.14 -21.69 -2.15
N SER A 31 0.09 -20.45 -1.65
CA SER A 31 0.60 -19.28 -2.37
C SER A 31 1.16 -18.23 -1.40
N ALA A 32 2.41 -17.80 -1.67
CA ALA A 32 3.05 -16.72 -0.92
C ALA A 32 2.25 -15.41 -0.99
N GLY A 33 1.58 -15.13 -2.13
CA GLY A 33 0.70 -13.99 -2.30
C GLY A 33 -0.56 -14.04 -1.44
N ALA A 34 -1.17 -15.23 -1.28
CA ALA A 34 -2.32 -15.39 -0.39
C ALA A 34 -1.93 -15.26 1.09
N ALA A 35 -0.75 -15.77 1.47
CA ALA A 35 -0.21 -15.61 2.82
C ALA A 35 0.08 -14.13 3.14
N GLN A 36 0.63 -13.40 2.18
CA GLN A 36 0.92 -11.97 2.30
C GLN A 36 -0.37 -11.14 2.34
N ALA A 37 -1.37 -11.45 1.50
CA ALA A 37 -2.68 -10.81 1.54
C ALA A 37 -3.42 -11.06 2.88
N MET A 38 -3.29 -12.25 3.47
CA MET A 38 -3.89 -12.58 4.76
C MET A 38 -3.11 -12.01 5.95
N SER A 39 -1.79 -11.88 5.86
CA SER A 39 -0.97 -11.25 6.90
C SER A 39 -1.06 -9.71 6.87
N SER A 40 -1.45 -9.14 5.74
CA SER A 40 -1.71 -7.71 5.56
C SER A 40 -3.14 -7.29 5.87
N LEU A 41 -4.01 -8.19 6.37
CA LEU A 41 -5.28 -7.80 6.97
C LEU A 41 -5.02 -7.40 8.44
N PRO A 42 -4.64 -6.15 8.75
CA PRO A 42 -4.67 -5.70 10.11
C PRO A 42 -6.15 -5.67 10.50
N VAL A 43 -6.46 -6.34 11.59
CA VAL A 43 -7.70 -6.07 12.34
C VAL A 43 -7.56 -4.67 12.94
N VAL A 44 -7.46 -3.68 12.08
CA VAL A 44 -7.52 -2.27 12.46
C VAL A 44 -8.98 -1.92 12.49
N GLY A 45 -9.62 -2.21 13.62
CA GLY A 45 -10.99 -1.84 13.94
C GLY A 45 -12.00 -2.13 12.81
N GLU A 46 -13.26 -2.22 13.12
CA GLU A 46 -14.35 -2.48 12.16
C GLU A 46 -14.53 -1.38 11.08
N PHE A 47 -13.60 -0.38 10.98
CA PHE A 47 -13.81 0.84 10.20
C PHE A 47 -13.12 0.88 8.84
N PHE A 48 -11.91 0.29 8.69
CA PHE A 48 -11.18 0.37 7.41
C PHE A 48 -10.61 -0.99 7.02
N ARG A 49 -11.05 -1.49 5.89
CA ARG A 49 -10.51 -2.68 5.24
C ARG A 49 -9.82 -2.25 3.97
N VAL A 50 -8.64 -2.78 3.69
CA VAL A 50 -7.95 -2.54 2.43
C VAL A 50 -8.00 -3.81 1.59
N ILE A 51 -8.40 -3.66 0.35
CA ILE A 51 -8.42 -4.72 -0.66
C ILE A 51 -7.55 -4.32 -1.83
N THR A 52 -6.99 -5.28 -2.54
CA THR A 52 -6.36 -5.04 -3.84
C THR A 52 -7.44 -5.12 -4.91
N ILE A 53 -7.74 -3.98 -5.56
CA ILE A 53 -8.77 -3.90 -6.59
C ILE A 53 -8.25 -4.16 -8.00
N ARG A 54 -6.95 -3.96 -8.21
CA ARG A 54 -6.30 -4.23 -9.48
C ARG A 54 -4.94 -4.86 -9.23
N ASP A 55 -4.69 -5.95 -9.91
CA ASP A 55 -3.44 -6.66 -9.98
C ASP A 55 -3.06 -6.76 -11.46
N TYR A 56 -2.01 -6.04 -11.84
CA TYR A 56 -1.51 -6.01 -13.21
C TYR A 56 -0.07 -6.51 -13.22
N HIS A 57 0.16 -7.60 -13.96
CA HIS A 57 1.49 -8.16 -14.16
C HIS A 57 1.79 -8.23 -15.66
N TYR A 58 2.89 -7.62 -16.05
CA TYR A 58 3.47 -7.76 -17.37
C TYR A 58 4.96 -8.08 -17.24
N MET A 59 5.45 -9.03 -18.01
CA MET A 59 6.88 -9.38 -18.01
C MET A 59 7.29 -9.88 -19.38
N ASP A 60 8.28 -9.22 -19.97
CA ASP A 60 9.05 -9.72 -21.10
C ASP A 60 10.55 -9.51 -20.86
N ASP A 61 11.39 -9.67 -21.89
CA ASP A 61 12.85 -9.52 -21.80
C ASP A 61 13.31 -8.07 -21.50
N ARG A 62 12.46 -7.08 -21.75
CA ARG A 62 12.78 -5.65 -21.66
C ARG A 62 11.88 -4.85 -20.73
N PHE A 63 10.64 -5.30 -20.54
CA PHE A 63 9.61 -4.57 -19.83
C PHE A 63 9.02 -5.41 -18.71
N ARG A 64 8.92 -4.80 -17.53
CA ARG A 64 8.32 -5.43 -16.36
C ARG A 64 7.38 -4.46 -15.68
N ALA A 65 6.15 -4.87 -15.45
CA ALA A 65 5.19 -4.15 -14.63
C ALA A 65 4.61 -5.05 -13.56
N GLU A 66 4.59 -4.57 -12.34
CA GLU A 66 4.02 -5.24 -11.17
C GLU A 66 3.24 -4.19 -10.37
N VAL A 67 1.91 -4.14 -10.59
CA VAL A 67 1.08 -3.04 -10.09
C VAL A 67 -0.06 -3.60 -9.24
N ASN A 68 0.04 -3.40 -7.92
CA ASN A 68 -0.95 -3.76 -6.92
C ASN A 68 -1.63 -2.48 -6.42
N ILE A 69 -2.88 -2.23 -6.82
CA ILE A 69 -3.61 -1.03 -6.43
C ILE A 69 -4.53 -1.34 -5.24
N PRO A 70 -4.31 -0.69 -4.08
CA PRO A 70 -5.19 -0.84 -2.93
C PRO A 70 -6.44 0.04 -3.05
N GLU A 71 -7.52 -0.41 -2.43
CA GLU A 71 -8.71 0.38 -2.13
C GLU A 71 -9.06 0.27 -0.66
N ILE A 72 -9.33 1.39 -0.02
CA ILE A 72 -9.85 1.45 1.34
C ILE A 72 -11.37 1.30 1.26
N GLU A 73 -11.89 0.16 1.74
CA GLU A 73 -13.33 -0.10 1.84
C GLU A 73 -13.92 0.71 2.99
N SER A 74 -14.36 1.92 2.71
CA SER A 74 -15.07 2.79 3.66
C SER A 74 -15.88 3.83 2.91
N ASP A 75 -17.05 4.20 3.45
CA ASP A 75 -17.89 5.25 2.91
C ASP A 75 -17.42 6.67 3.29
N SER A 76 -16.36 6.78 4.11
CA SER A 76 -15.83 8.08 4.55
C SER A 76 -15.27 8.90 3.40
N GLU A 77 -15.43 10.22 3.48
CA GLU A 77 -14.89 11.14 2.47
C GLU A 77 -13.35 11.09 2.41
N ALA A 78 -12.70 10.82 3.55
CA ALA A 78 -11.24 10.64 3.59
C ALA A 78 -10.81 9.40 2.79
N ALA A 79 -11.48 8.26 2.96
CA ALA A 79 -11.17 7.05 2.20
C ALA A 79 -11.40 7.27 0.70
N LYS A 80 -12.51 7.89 0.30
CA LYS A 80 -12.80 8.23 -1.11
C LYS A 80 -11.74 9.16 -1.70
N SER A 81 -11.33 10.19 -0.95
CA SER A 81 -10.26 11.11 -1.35
C SER A 81 -8.94 10.36 -1.58
N ILE A 82 -8.55 9.50 -0.65
CA ILE A 82 -7.31 8.73 -0.74
C ILE A 82 -7.38 7.73 -1.89
N ASN A 83 -8.47 7.00 -2.06
CA ASN A 83 -8.67 6.07 -3.18
C ASN A 83 -8.55 6.79 -4.53
N GLY A 84 -9.12 8.01 -4.65
CA GLY A 84 -8.97 8.82 -5.85
C GLY A 84 -7.51 9.22 -6.13
N LYS A 85 -6.74 9.59 -5.11
CA LYS A 85 -5.31 9.91 -5.25
C LYS A 85 -4.49 8.69 -5.65
N ILE A 86 -4.75 7.53 -5.06
CA ILE A 86 -4.09 6.27 -5.38
C ILE A 86 -4.37 5.88 -6.83
N SER A 87 -5.64 5.94 -7.27
CA SER A 87 -6.02 5.63 -8.64
C SER A 87 -5.34 6.54 -9.66
N ALA A 88 -5.28 7.85 -9.39
CA ALA A 88 -4.62 8.81 -10.28
C ALA A 88 -3.12 8.52 -10.43
N ILE A 89 -2.42 8.22 -9.33
CA ILE A 89 -1.00 7.83 -9.36
C ILE A 89 -0.82 6.54 -10.17
N ALA A 90 -1.66 5.54 -9.94
CA ALA A 90 -1.55 4.27 -10.63
C ALA A 90 -1.82 4.39 -12.13
N GLU A 91 -2.80 5.20 -12.54
CA GLU A 91 -3.09 5.49 -13.93
C GLU A 91 -1.91 6.19 -14.63
N GLU A 92 -1.33 7.22 -14.00
CA GLU A 92 -0.16 7.92 -14.51
C GLU A 92 1.02 6.97 -14.75
N TRP A 93 1.30 6.06 -13.81
CA TRP A 93 2.39 5.10 -13.94
C TRP A 93 2.14 4.04 -15.02
N VAL A 94 0.91 3.60 -15.19
CA VAL A 94 0.55 2.64 -16.26
C VAL A 94 0.68 3.31 -17.63
N GLU A 95 0.18 4.53 -17.80
CA GLU A 95 0.30 5.29 -19.05
C GLU A 95 1.77 5.54 -19.42
N GLU A 96 2.60 5.91 -18.43
CA GLU A 96 4.03 6.11 -18.64
C GLU A 96 4.74 4.81 -19.06
N PHE A 97 4.38 3.68 -18.43
CA PHE A 97 4.91 2.37 -18.79
C PHE A 97 4.48 1.94 -20.21
N GLU A 98 3.22 2.09 -20.55
CA GLU A 98 2.70 1.77 -21.89
C GLU A 98 3.42 2.61 -22.95
N SER A 99 3.56 3.91 -22.73
CA SER A 99 4.32 4.81 -23.61
C SER A 99 5.78 4.38 -23.75
N ALA A 100 6.45 4.02 -22.65
CA ALA A 100 7.84 3.55 -22.69
C ALA A 100 7.97 2.20 -23.41
N SER A 101 6.95 1.35 -23.37
CA SER A 101 6.96 0.03 -24.00
C SER A 101 6.87 0.09 -25.53
N GLU A 102 6.41 1.19 -26.09
CA GLU A 102 6.40 1.44 -27.54
C GLU A 102 7.79 1.75 -28.11
N ASP A 103 8.77 2.10 -27.26
CA ASP A 103 10.16 2.36 -27.69
C ASP A 103 10.87 1.05 -28.05
N GLU A 104 11.30 0.92 -29.31
CA GLU A 104 11.97 -0.28 -29.85
C GLU A 104 13.26 -0.63 -29.07
N TRP A 105 13.92 0.34 -28.45
CA TRP A 105 15.20 0.19 -27.74
C TRP A 105 15.07 0.36 -26.22
N GLY A 106 13.87 0.68 -25.75
CA GLY A 106 13.60 0.94 -24.34
C GLY A 106 13.70 -0.30 -23.46
N ARG A 107 13.96 -0.05 -22.17
CA ARG A 107 13.73 -0.98 -21.06
C ARG A 107 13.07 -0.22 -19.94
N SER A 108 12.01 -0.77 -19.38
CA SER A 108 11.32 -0.15 -18.27
C SER A 108 10.82 -1.20 -17.27
N GLU A 109 10.96 -0.86 -16.00
CA GLU A 109 10.37 -1.61 -14.90
C GLU A 109 9.54 -0.64 -14.09
N ILE A 110 8.28 -0.98 -13.82
CA ILE A 110 7.45 -0.28 -12.85
C ILE A 110 6.97 -1.23 -11.78
N LYS A 111 6.93 -0.73 -10.55
CA LYS A 111 6.32 -1.43 -9.43
C LYS A 111 5.47 -0.46 -8.62
N VAL A 112 4.22 -0.84 -8.37
CA VAL A 112 3.33 -0.17 -7.42
C VAL A 112 2.89 -1.21 -6.42
N ASP A 113 3.12 -0.93 -5.14
CA ASP A 113 2.76 -1.83 -4.04
C ASP A 113 2.35 -1.01 -2.82
N TYR A 114 1.76 -1.63 -1.82
CA TYR A 114 1.31 -0.92 -0.64
C TYR A 114 1.57 -1.70 0.65
N GLU A 115 1.61 -0.96 1.75
CA GLU A 115 1.76 -1.49 3.09
C GLU A 115 0.84 -0.74 4.05
N ILE A 116 0.23 -1.46 4.98
CA ILE A 116 -0.54 -0.86 6.06
C ILE A 116 0.38 -0.75 7.27
N LEU A 117 0.67 0.49 7.68
CA LEU A 117 1.64 0.78 8.73
C LEU A 117 1.01 0.98 10.09
N SER A 118 -0.31 1.26 10.14
CA SER A 118 -0.93 1.63 11.41
C SER A 118 -1.04 0.45 12.35
N THR A 119 -0.57 0.68 13.56
CA THR A 119 -0.74 -0.20 14.71
C THR A 119 -1.46 0.50 15.87
N ALA A 120 -1.73 1.81 15.76
CA ALA A 120 -2.39 2.60 16.78
C ALA A 120 -3.91 2.61 16.55
N PRO A 121 -4.73 2.45 17.62
CA PRO A 121 -6.18 2.43 17.47
C PRO A 121 -6.79 3.77 17.04
N GLU A 122 -6.02 4.87 17.11
CA GLU A 122 -6.46 6.21 16.76
C GLU A 122 -6.24 6.56 15.29
N TYR A 123 -5.32 5.86 14.61
CA TYR A 123 -4.90 6.19 13.25
C TYR A 123 -4.82 4.96 12.36
N PHE A 124 -5.32 5.10 11.15
CA PHE A 124 -5.08 4.19 10.04
C PHE A 124 -4.07 4.84 9.09
N THR A 125 -2.99 4.15 8.73
CA THR A 125 -1.98 4.65 7.79
C THR A 125 -1.70 3.62 6.71
N LEU A 126 -1.88 4.04 5.46
CA LEU A 126 -1.52 3.31 4.25
C LEU A 126 -0.32 3.98 3.61
N LYS A 127 0.69 3.19 3.28
CA LYS A 127 1.86 3.59 2.48
C LYS A 127 1.72 2.99 1.09
N LEU A 128 1.72 3.83 0.07
CA LEU A 128 1.82 3.42 -1.33
C LEU A 128 3.28 3.61 -1.76
N MET A 129 3.88 2.57 -2.32
CA MET A 129 5.25 2.56 -2.79
C MET A 129 5.25 2.47 -4.31
N THR A 130 5.91 3.40 -4.98
CA THR A 130 6.07 3.39 -6.43
C THR A 130 7.56 3.29 -6.78
N TYR A 131 7.89 2.48 -7.77
CA TYR A 131 9.25 2.34 -8.30
C TYR A 131 9.22 2.34 -9.82
N GLN A 132 10.15 3.07 -10.42
CA GLN A 132 10.40 3.07 -11.85
C GLN A 132 11.89 2.88 -12.11
N GLY A 133 12.22 1.98 -13.02
CA GLY A 133 13.57 1.71 -13.47
C GLY A 133 13.66 1.82 -14.99
N SER A 134 14.47 2.78 -15.48
CA SER A 134 14.79 2.95 -16.89
C SER A 134 16.24 3.45 -16.99
N GLY A 135 17.19 2.51 -16.89
CA GLY A 135 18.62 2.84 -16.78
C GLY A 135 19.04 3.28 -15.37
N SER A 136 18.30 4.12 -14.69
CA SER A 136 18.40 4.41 -13.25
C SER A 136 17.08 4.11 -12.58
N GLY A 137 17.11 3.82 -11.26
CA GLY A 137 15.90 3.57 -10.47
C GLY A 137 15.44 4.83 -9.73
N PHE A 138 14.13 5.07 -9.73
CA PHE A 138 13.47 6.09 -8.95
C PHE A 138 12.38 5.45 -8.09
N GLN A 139 12.39 5.75 -6.78
CA GLN A 139 11.37 5.27 -5.84
C GLN A 139 10.73 6.46 -5.14
N GLN A 140 9.40 6.39 -5.00
CA GLN A 140 8.63 7.35 -4.25
C GLN A 140 7.64 6.62 -3.33
N ASP A 141 7.55 7.11 -2.08
CA ASP A 141 6.65 6.59 -1.07
C ASP A 141 5.61 7.67 -0.72
N HIS A 142 4.32 7.32 -0.81
CA HIS A 142 3.20 8.18 -0.43
C HIS A 142 2.56 7.64 0.85
N TYR A 143 2.31 8.52 1.82
CA TYR A 143 1.71 8.16 3.10
C TYR A 143 0.35 8.81 3.25
N TYR A 144 -0.67 8.00 3.46
CA TYR A 144 -2.04 8.43 3.68
C TYR A 144 -2.48 8.02 5.09
N THR A 145 -2.85 8.98 5.90
CA THR A 145 -3.26 8.73 7.29
C THR A 145 -4.67 9.24 7.53
N ILE A 146 -5.53 8.40 8.09
CA ILE A 146 -6.89 8.76 8.54
C ILE A 146 -6.92 8.68 10.06
N ARG A 147 -7.39 9.72 10.71
CA ARG A 147 -7.72 9.69 12.13
C ARG A 147 -9.08 9.04 12.32
N ILE A 148 -9.12 7.92 13.08
CA ILE A 148 -10.26 7.00 13.10
C ILE A 148 -11.50 7.63 13.75
N PHE A 149 -11.34 8.41 14.84
CA PHE A 149 -12.51 8.88 15.62
C PHE A 149 -13.41 9.88 14.88
N ASP A 150 -12.87 10.64 13.92
CA ASP A 150 -13.60 11.63 13.11
C ASP A 150 -13.45 11.40 11.61
N GLU A 151 -12.83 10.29 11.23
CA GLU A 151 -12.59 9.88 9.84
C GLU A 151 -11.93 10.96 8.98
N LYS A 152 -11.07 11.79 9.59
CA LYS A 152 -10.38 12.87 8.92
C LYS A 152 -9.07 12.41 8.30
N GLU A 153 -8.85 12.71 7.02
CA GLU A 153 -7.53 12.60 6.40
C GLU A 153 -6.57 13.59 7.09
N MET A 154 -5.45 13.08 7.59
CA MET A 154 -4.44 13.85 8.29
C MET A 154 -3.32 14.24 7.34
N THR A 155 -2.94 15.50 7.38
CA THR A 155 -1.77 16.03 6.68
C THR A 155 -0.66 16.34 7.67
N LEU A 156 0.56 16.61 7.17
CA LEU A 156 1.68 16.99 8.01
C LEU A 156 1.36 18.26 8.83
N SER A 157 0.61 19.21 8.26
CA SER A 157 0.20 20.44 8.97
C SER A 157 -0.73 20.18 10.15
N ASP A 158 -1.51 19.11 10.14
CA ASP A 158 -2.44 18.78 11.23
C ASP A 158 -1.72 18.29 12.51
N ILE A 159 -0.43 17.99 12.42
CA ILE A 159 0.41 17.53 13.55
C ILE A 159 0.98 18.71 14.34
N PHE A 160 1.02 19.89 13.72
CA PHE A 160 1.63 21.09 14.31
C PHE A 160 0.57 22.12 14.70
N PRO A 161 0.86 23.00 15.67
CA PRO A 161 -0.02 24.13 15.99
C PRO A 161 -0.27 25.02 14.77
N GLU A 162 -1.45 25.59 14.69
CA GLU A 162 -1.83 26.51 13.61
C GLU A 162 -0.82 27.67 13.49
N GLY A 163 -0.34 27.92 12.26
CA GLY A 163 0.64 28.97 11.98
C GLY A 163 2.09 28.65 12.38
N ALA A 164 2.38 27.45 12.89
CA ALA A 164 3.73 27.03 13.18
C ALA A 164 4.55 26.81 11.90
N ASP A 165 5.76 27.35 11.86
CA ASP A 165 6.74 26.99 10.83
C ASP A 165 7.34 25.62 11.15
N TYR A 166 6.79 24.57 10.56
CA TYR A 166 7.31 23.21 10.67
C TYR A 166 8.17 22.81 9.45
N ILE A 167 8.02 23.51 8.35
CA ILE A 167 8.72 23.19 7.08
C ILE A 167 10.22 23.48 7.23
N THR A 168 10.58 24.66 7.72
CA THR A 168 11.99 25.07 7.87
C THR A 168 12.79 24.11 8.76
N PRO A 169 12.37 23.80 10.01
CA PRO A 169 13.15 22.90 10.86
C PRO A 169 13.22 21.48 10.34
N ILE A 170 12.15 20.95 9.70
CA ILE A 170 12.17 19.62 9.08
C ILE A 170 13.16 19.62 7.92
N SER A 171 13.08 20.60 7.01
CA SER A 171 13.96 20.70 5.85
C SER A 171 15.42 20.80 6.24
N GLU A 172 15.75 21.64 7.22
CA GLU A 172 17.13 21.78 7.68
C GLU A 172 17.64 20.50 8.37
N ASN A 173 16.79 19.80 9.11
CA ASN A 173 17.16 18.50 9.69
C ASN A 173 17.47 17.46 8.61
N ILE A 174 16.65 17.39 7.56
CA ILE A 174 16.86 16.48 6.43
C ILE A 174 18.18 16.82 5.71
N LYS A 175 18.43 18.09 5.40
CA LYS A 175 19.67 18.55 4.78
C LYS A 175 20.90 18.21 5.64
N GLN A 176 20.80 18.37 6.95
CA GLN A 176 21.87 17.98 7.88
C GLN A 176 22.15 16.48 7.83
N GLN A 177 21.13 15.65 7.82
CA GLN A 177 21.29 14.19 7.68
C GLN A 177 21.91 13.82 6.34
N MET A 178 21.50 14.45 5.24
CA MET A 178 22.08 14.24 3.92
C MET A 178 23.57 14.59 3.90
N ARG A 179 23.97 15.76 4.41
CA ARG A 179 25.38 16.18 4.52
C ARG A 179 26.20 15.18 5.35
N GLN A 180 25.63 14.66 6.43
CA GLN A 180 26.30 13.66 7.25
C GLN A 180 26.48 12.33 6.52
N LYS A 181 25.47 11.91 5.75
CA LYS A 181 25.57 10.69 4.91
C LYS A 181 26.62 10.81 3.81
N ILE A 182 26.71 11.96 3.14
CA ILE A 182 27.79 12.24 2.15
C ILE A 182 29.16 12.16 2.83
N LYS A 183 29.31 12.74 4.02
CA LYS A 183 30.58 12.73 4.76
C LYS A 183 31.01 11.32 5.16
N ASN A 184 30.06 10.46 5.50
CA ASN A 184 30.34 9.07 5.93
C ASN A 184 30.53 8.12 4.73
N ASP A 185 29.99 8.46 3.57
CA ASP A 185 30.02 7.66 2.35
C ASP A 185 30.11 8.59 1.13
N PRO A 186 31.33 8.87 0.63
CA PRO A 186 31.53 9.80 -0.48
C PRO A 186 30.95 9.34 -1.82
N GLU A 187 30.55 8.08 -1.96
CA GLU A 187 29.88 7.58 -3.16
C GLU A 187 28.39 8.00 -3.20
N LYS A 188 27.82 8.43 -2.07
CA LYS A 188 26.46 8.96 -2.01
C LYS A 188 26.39 10.42 -2.43
N THR A 189 25.44 10.69 -3.32
CA THR A 189 25.15 12.04 -3.80
C THR A 189 23.74 12.47 -3.38
N TYR A 190 23.63 13.68 -2.83
CA TYR A 190 22.37 14.33 -2.53
C TYR A 190 22.41 15.79 -2.99
N TRP A 191 21.30 16.27 -3.54
CA TRP A 191 21.17 17.69 -3.92
C TRP A 191 20.74 18.52 -2.71
N VAL A 192 21.69 18.88 -1.85
CA VAL A 192 21.43 19.55 -0.56
C VAL A 192 21.34 21.05 -0.70
N ASP A 193 22.07 21.64 -1.64
CA ASP A 193 22.33 23.08 -1.77
C ASP A 193 21.76 23.67 -3.08
N ILE A 194 20.62 23.13 -3.56
CA ILE A 194 19.88 23.64 -4.72
C ILE A 194 18.83 24.63 -4.27
#